data_03e9054181b730e0ed77ef7a0f0ff9ce
#
_entry.id   03e9054181b730e0ed77ef7a0f0ff9ce
#
_cell.length_a   1.000
_cell.length_b   1.000
_cell.length_c   1.000
_cell.angle_alpha   90.00
_cell.angle_beta   90.00
_cell.angle_gamma   90.00
#
_symmetry.space_group_name_H-M   'P 1'
#
loop_
_entity.id
_entity.type
_entity.pdbx_description
1 polymer ?
#
loop_
_entity_poly.entity_id
_entity_poly.type
_entity_poly.pdbx_seq_one_letter_code
_entity_poly.pdbx_strand_id
1 'polypeptide(L)'
;LIRLASYVLGGLGLARSHPPFHRVLSLDWVRHYRPENALTRYPKGYQDQFVWFDDSPELRRSGPTIGWVSAAYQSCALYTLNPDWLAALDVPVLAFVAGDERVVFAPATNSSLSHIRNLERIVFDGARHELTRELPEVTDALWHHVDLFLARLDTAYSYEIDDA
;
A
#
# COMPACT_ATOMS: atom_id res chain seq x y z
N LEU A 1 20.25 -8.88 -2.95
CA LEU A 1 20.98 -9.20 -1.72
C LEU A 1 20.04 -9.37 -0.52
N ILE A 2 19.19 -8.38 -0.19
CA ILE A 2 18.27 -8.39 0.97
C ILE A 2 17.31 -9.58 0.90
N ARG A 3 16.71 -9.87 -0.27
CA ARG A 3 15.82 -11.03 -0.47
C ARG A 3 16.50 -12.35 -0.09
N LEU A 4 17.71 -12.59 -0.56
CA LEU A 4 18.44 -13.82 -0.26
C LEU A 4 18.81 -13.90 1.22
N ALA A 5 19.30 -12.79 1.79
CA ALA A 5 19.66 -12.73 3.19
C ALA A 5 18.47 -12.99 4.12
N SER A 6 17.30 -12.37 3.85
CA SER A 6 16.10 -12.59 4.67
C SER A 6 15.57 -14.03 4.56
N TYR A 7 15.67 -14.65 3.39
CA TYR A 7 15.30 -16.05 3.18
C TYR A 7 16.19 -17.00 3.98
N VAL A 8 17.52 -16.84 3.87
CA VAL A 8 18.50 -17.67 4.59
C VAL A 8 18.37 -17.51 6.11
N LEU A 9 18.32 -16.27 6.59
CA LEU A 9 18.19 -15.98 8.03
C LEU A 9 16.85 -16.49 8.59
N GLY A 10 15.76 -16.40 7.81
CA GLY A 10 14.47 -16.97 8.17
C GLY A 10 14.53 -18.49 8.33
N GLY A 11 15.20 -19.19 7.41
CA GLY A 11 15.43 -20.63 7.46
C GLY A 11 16.33 -21.08 8.64
N LEU A 12 17.19 -20.20 9.13
CA LEU A 12 18.02 -20.42 10.33
C LEU A 12 17.29 -20.14 11.65
N GLY A 13 15.97 -19.96 11.62
CA GLY A 13 15.15 -19.74 12.83
C GLY A 13 15.05 -18.27 13.26
N LEU A 14 15.63 -17.32 12.53
CA LEU A 14 15.61 -15.89 12.85
C LEU A 14 14.40 -15.14 12.28
N ALA A 15 13.39 -15.85 11.79
CA ALA A 15 12.21 -15.24 11.16
C ALA A 15 11.49 -14.21 12.04
N ARG A 16 11.47 -14.42 13.36
CA ARG A 16 10.83 -13.52 14.34
C ARG A 16 11.73 -12.38 14.81
N SER A 17 13.01 -12.40 14.45
CA SER A 17 13.97 -11.36 14.81
C SER A 17 13.83 -10.15 13.87
N HIS A 18 14.22 -8.98 14.36
CA HIS A 18 14.35 -7.79 13.53
C HIS A 18 15.66 -7.82 12.72
N PRO A 19 15.68 -7.19 11.52
CA PRO A 19 16.90 -7.03 10.75
C PRO A 19 18.00 -6.33 11.56
N PRO A 20 19.29 -6.65 11.32
CA PRO A 20 20.40 -5.89 11.89
C PRO A 20 20.25 -4.40 11.57
N PHE A 21 20.60 -3.55 12.53
CA PHE A 21 20.46 -2.08 12.43
C PHE A 21 19.01 -1.55 12.42
N HIS A 22 18.01 -2.39 12.71
CA HIS A 22 16.68 -1.90 12.96
C HIS A 22 16.69 -0.90 14.13
N ARG A 23 16.41 0.37 13.84
CA ARG A 23 16.20 1.38 14.89
C ARG A 23 14.75 1.42 15.26
N VAL A 24 14.43 1.07 16.49
CA VAL A 24 13.14 1.40 17.08
C VAL A 24 13.15 2.90 17.34
N LEU A 25 12.48 3.65 16.47
CA LEU A 25 12.28 5.08 16.71
C LEU A 25 11.32 5.22 17.89
N SER A 26 11.62 6.14 18.81
CA SER A 26 10.70 6.42 19.90
C SER A 26 9.35 6.87 19.32
N LEU A 27 8.25 6.44 19.95
CA LEU A 27 6.91 6.84 19.55
C LEU A 27 6.76 8.36 19.51
N ASP A 28 7.36 9.07 20.47
CA ASP A 28 7.35 10.52 20.52
C ASP A 28 8.01 11.15 19.29
N TRP A 29 9.12 10.58 18.82
CA TRP A 29 9.79 11.09 17.63
C TRP A 29 8.94 10.86 16.38
N VAL A 30 8.29 9.72 16.24
CA VAL A 30 7.44 9.36 15.09
C VAL A 30 6.15 10.17 15.06
N ARG A 31 5.60 10.55 16.21
CA ARG A 31 4.36 11.35 16.32
C ARG A 31 4.47 12.77 15.78
N HIS A 32 5.70 13.32 15.70
CA HIS A 32 5.86 14.68 15.20
C HIS A 32 5.75 14.72 13.68
N TYR A 33 4.70 15.38 13.20
CA TYR A 33 4.58 15.68 11.77
C TYR A 33 5.77 16.49 11.28
N ARG A 34 6.30 16.11 10.13
CA ARG A 34 7.35 16.85 9.42
C ARG A 34 6.91 17.09 7.98
N PRO A 35 7.05 18.30 7.44
CA PRO A 35 6.65 18.60 6.08
C PRO A 35 7.31 17.72 5.03
N GLU A 36 8.53 17.22 5.30
CA GLU A 36 9.30 16.34 4.42
C GLU A 36 9.00 14.85 4.58
N ASN A 37 8.07 14.45 5.48
CA ASN A 37 7.72 13.04 5.66
C ASN A 37 7.24 12.41 4.36
N ALA A 38 7.40 11.08 4.22
CA ALA A 38 7.08 10.37 2.99
C ALA A 38 5.60 9.97 2.88
N LEU A 39 4.81 10.10 3.95
CA LEU A 39 3.48 9.47 4.04
C LEU A 39 2.36 10.38 3.53
N THR A 40 2.28 11.62 4.02
CA THR A 40 1.20 12.55 3.68
C THR A 40 1.62 14.00 3.86
N ARG A 41 1.03 14.90 3.09
CA ARG A 41 1.18 16.35 3.26
C ARG A 41 0.24 16.93 4.32
N TYR A 42 -0.73 16.16 4.80
CA TYR A 42 -1.77 16.59 5.73
C TYR A 42 -1.37 16.33 7.17
N PRO A 43 -1.06 17.37 7.99
CA PRO A 43 -0.64 17.17 9.38
C PRO A 43 -1.64 16.41 10.24
N LYS A 44 -2.94 16.69 10.07
CA LYS A 44 -3.99 15.99 10.79
C LYS A 44 -4.05 14.52 10.38
N GLY A 45 -4.07 14.21 9.07
CA GLY A 45 -4.08 12.84 8.56
C GLY A 45 -2.86 12.04 9.02
N TYR A 46 -1.69 12.69 9.14
CA TYR A 46 -0.49 12.07 9.73
C TYR A 46 -0.70 11.70 11.21
N GLN A 47 -1.37 12.56 11.97
CA GLN A 47 -1.57 12.36 13.42
C GLN A 47 -2.70 11.39 13.75
N ASP A 48 -3.72 11.29 12.92
CA ASP A 48 -4.91 10.44 13.16
C ASP A 48 -4.54 8.97 13.36
N GLN A 49 -3.45 8.48 12.77
CA GLN A 49 -2.97 7.11 12.99
C GLN A 49 -2.59 6.82 14.45
N PHE A 50 -2.17 7.84 15.20
CA PHE A 50 -1.71 7.66 16.58
C PHE A 50 -2.86 7.60 17.59
N VAL A 51 -4.05 8.07 17.23
CA VAL A 51 -5.26 7.92 18.06
C VAL A 51 -5.53 6.43 18.34
N TRP A 52 -5.43 5.58 17.30
CA TRP A 52 -5.60 4.15 17.45
C TRP A 52 -4.55 3.50 18.35
N PHE A 53 -3.31 4.00 18.32
CA PHE A 53 -2.24 3.50 19.17
C PHE A 53 -2.37 3.93 20.63
N ASP A 54 -3.10 5.00 20.91
CA ASP A 54 -3.39 5.44 22.27
C ASP A 54 -4.54 4.65 22.86
N ASP A 55 -5.59 4.43 22.08
CA ASP A 55 -6.76 3.65 22.48
C ASP A 55 -6.45 2.14 22.59
N SER A 56 -5.57 1.64 21.74
CA SER A 56 -5.23 0.20 21.62
C SER A 56 -3.70 0.02 21.50
N PRO A 57 -2.96 0.07 22.62
CA PRO A 57 -1.50 -0.05 22.62
C PRO A 57 -0.95 -1.33 21.97
N GLU A 58 -1.73 -2.40 21.96
CA GLU A 58 -1.38 -3.67 21.31
C GLU A 58 -1.25 -3.56 19.78
N LEU A 59 -1.80 -2.52 19.16
CA LEU A 59 -1.63 -2.23 17.72
C LEU A 59 -0.25 -1.68 17.40
N ARG A 60 0.50 -1.22 18.39
CA ARG A 60 1.86 -0.70 18.21
C ARG A 60 2.80 -1.81 17.80
N ARG A 61 3.45 -1.67 16.66
CA ARG A 61 4.42 -2.63 16.13
C ARG A 61 5.79 -1.99 16.01
N SER A 62 6.82 -2.77 16.30
CA SER A 62 8.22 -2.31 16.29
C SER A 62 8.91 -2.39 14.93
N GLY A 63 8.15 -2.55 13.85
CA GLY A 63 8.66 -2.64 12.50
C GLY A 63 8.77 -4.09 11.96
N PRO A 64 9.29 -4.29 10.74
CA PRO A 64 9.29 -5.58 10.07
C PRO A 64 10.28 -6.57 10.71
N THR A 65 9.88 -7.83 10.82
CA THR A 65 10.79 -8.94 11.13
C THR A 65 11.46 -9.47 9.88
N ILE A 66 12.51 -10.29 10.03
CA ILE A 66 13.19 -10.97 8.91
C ILE A 66 12.20 -11.84 8.12
N GLY A 67 11.32 -12.56 8.82
CA GLY A 67 10.28 -13.38 8.19
C GLY A 67 9.27 -12.53 7.40
N TRP A 68 8.84 -11.38 7.94
CA TRP A 68 7.98 -10.46 7.21
C TRP A 68 8.64 -9.94 5.93
N VAL A 69 9.90 -9.51 6.01
CA VAL A 69 10.67 -9.06 4.84
C VAL A 69 10.76 -10.15 3.78
N SER A 70 11.09 -11.40 4.21
CA SER A 70 11.16 -12.54 3.30
C SER A 70 9.81 -12.81 2.61
N ALA A 71 8.71 -12.83 3.36
CA ALA A 71 7.37 -13.05 2.84
C ALA A 71 6.93 -11.94 1.86
N ALA A 72 7.22 -10.68 2.18
CA ALA A 72 6.93 -9.54 1.32
C ALA A 72 7.65 -9.67 -0.03
N TYR A 73 8.95 -9.98 -0.05
CA TYR A 73 9.68 -10.19 -1.30
C TYR A 73 9.16 -11.38 -2.11
N GLN A 74 8.76 -12.46 -1.46
CA GLN A 74 8.18 -13.62 -2.13
C GLN A 74 6.82 -13.27 -2.75
N SER A 75 5.95 -12.62 -2.00
CA SER A 75 4.65 -12.16 -2.47
C SER A 75 4.79 -11.21 -3.66
N CYS A 76 5.68 -10.23 -3.58
CA CYS A 76 5.95 -9.35 -4.71
C CYS A 76 6.41 -10.12 -5.96
N ALA A 77 7.33 -11.08 -5.81
CA ALA A 77 7.85 -11.84 -6.94
C ALA A 77 6.81 -12.77 -7.58
N LEU A 78 5.90 -13.33 -6.78
CA LEU A 78 4.86 -14.26 -7.26
C LEU A 78 3.67 -13.53 -7.90
N TYR A 79 3.35 -12.34 -7.44
CA TYR A 79 2.12 -11.63 -7.79
C TYR A 79 2.39 -10.25 -8.40
N THR A 80 2.74 -9.26 -7.60
CA THR A 80 2.77 -7.85 -8.04
C THR A 80 3.85 -7.51 -9.06
N LEU A 81 4.92 -8.32 -9.16
CA LEU A 81 5.98 -8.19 -10.16
C LEU A 81 5.95 -9.32 -11.21
N ASN A 82 4.89 -10.10 -11.25
CA ASN A 82 4.71 -11.18 -12.21
C ASN A 82 3.75 -10.74 -13.34
N PRO A 83 4.26 -10.45 -14.54
CA PRO A 83 3.46 -9.95 -15.64
C PRO A 83 2.34 -10.93 -16.07
N ASP A 84 2.64 -12.23 -16.06
CA ASP A 84 1.68 -13.26 -16.48
C ASP A 84 0.52 -13.36 -15.51
N TRP A 85 0.82 -13.29 -14.18
CA TRP A 85 -0.20 -13.28 -13.16
C TRP A 85 -1.09 -12.04 -13.23
N LEU A 86 -0.48 -10.85 -13.42
CA LEU A 86 -1.21 -9.59 -13.55
C LEU A 86 -2.07 -9.56 -14.82
N ALA A 87 -1.56 -10.08 -15.93
CA ALA A 87 -2.30 -10.18 -17.19
C ALA A 87 -3.46 -11.21 -17.14
N ALA A 88 -3.39 -12.17 -16.22
CA ALA A 88 -4.44 -13.17 -16.01
C ALA A 88 -5.56 -12.70 -15.08
N LEU A 89 -5.45 -11.50 -14.48
CA LEU A 89 -6.54 -10.93 -13.68
C LEU A 89 -7.74 -10.61 -14.58
N ASP A 90 -8.84 -11.29 -14.33
CA ASP A 90 -10.10 -11.16 -15.09
C ASP A 90 -11.18 -10.37 -14.31
N VAL A 91 -10.75 -9.61 -13.34
CA VAL A 91 -11.61 -8.72 -12.56
C VAL A 91 -11.31 -7.27 -12.88
N PRO A 92 -12.30 -6.38 -12.84
CA PRO A 92 -12.05 -4.94 -12.89
C PRO A 92 -11.17 -4.49 -11.72
N VAL A 93 -10.18 -3.67 -12.01
CA VAL A 93 -9.24 -3.15 -11.01
C VAL A 93 -9.24 -1.64 -11.03
N LEU A 94 -9.48 -1.03 -9.87
CA LEU A 94 -9.26 0.41 -9.67
C LEU A 94 -7.98 0.61 -8.87
N ALA A 95 -7.02 1.33 -9.43
CA ALA A 95 -5.74 1.61 -8.78
C ALA A 95 -5.53 3.13 -8.59
N PHE A 96 -5.23 3.50 -7.36
CA PHE A 96 -4.83 4.85 -7.00
C PHE A 96 -3.32 4.95 -6.86
N VAL A 97 -2.73 5.97 -7.44
CA VAL A 97 -1.28 6.17 -7.48
C VAL A 97 -0.94 7.55 -6.93
N ALA A 98 -0.03 7.58 -5.97
CA ALA A 98 0.55 8.81 -5.45
C ALA A 98 1.51 9.43 -6.48
N GLY A 99 1.33 10.71 -6.82
CA GLY A 99 2.19 11.42 -7.76
C GLY A 99 3.55 11.80 -7.17
N ASP A 100 3.62 12.05 -5.84
CA ASP A 100 4.86 12.29 -5.08
C ASP A 100 5.16 11.07 -4.17
N GLU A 101 5.24 9.87 -4.78
CA GLU A 101 5.51 8.62 -4.08
C GLU A 101 6.96 8.58 -3.55
N ARG A 102 7.13 8.36 -2.23
CA ARG A 102 8.43 8.40 -1.56
C ARG A 102 8.75 7.16 -0.72
N VAL A 103 7.85 6.16 -0.69
CA VAL A 103 8.00 4.94 0.12
C VAL A 103 8.34 3.74 -0.74
N VAL A 104 7.62 3.58 -1.86
CA VAL A 104 7.85 2.48 -2.80
C VAL A 104 8.46 2.98 -4.11
N PHE A 105 9.03 2.07 -4.87
CA PHE A 105 9.65 2.40 -6.15
C PHE A 105 8.58 2.59 -7.24
N ALA A 106 8.12 3.82 -7.43
CA ALA A 106 7.04 4.19 -8.35
C ALA A 106 7.19 3.62 -9.78
N PRO A 107 8.41 3.54 -10.40
CA PRO A 107 8.56 2.89 -11.70
C PRO A 107 8.14 1.42 -11.71
N ALA A 108 8.42 0.66 -10.63
CA ALA A 108 7.98 -0.73 -10.53
C ALA A 108 6.45 -0.83 -10.39
N THR A 109 5.84 0.03 -9.58
CA THR A 109 4.37 0.11 -9.48
C THR A 109 3.73 0.38 -10.84
N ASN A 110 4.24 1.37 -11.57
CA ASN A 110 3.73 1.72 -12.89
C ASN A 110 3.89 0.57 -13.90
N SER A 111 5.04 -0.11 -13.88
CA SER A 111 5.29 -1.29 -14.71
C SER A 111 4.32 -2.42 -14.40
N SER A 112 4.10 -2.71 -13.11
CA SER A 112 3.15 -3.75 -12.69
C SER A 112 1.72 -3.44 -13.16
N LEU A 113 1.25 -2.23 -12.93
CA LEU A 113 -0.08 -1.79 -13.33
C LEU A 113 -0.30 -1.88 -14.85
N SER A 114 0.74 -1.67 -15.67
CA SER A 114 0.62 -1.74 -17.13
C SER A 114 0.30 -3.13 -17.68
N HIS A 115 0.43 -4.19 -16.88
CA HIS A 115 0.09 -5.56 -17.26
C HIS A 115 -1.36 -5.95 -16.96
N ILE A 116 -2.09 -5.13 -16.19
CA ILE A 116 -3.49 -5.41 -15.83
C ILE A 116 -4.41 -4.93 -16.97
N ARG A 117 -5.21 -5.83 -17.52
CA ARG A 117 -6.07 -5.57 -18.70
C ARG A 117 -7.24 -4.66 -18.37
N ASN A 118 -7.97 -4.97 -17.28
CA ASN A 118 -9.17 -4.25 -16.86
C ASN A 118 -8.84 -3.22 -15.79
N LEU A 119 -7.88 -2.33 -16.07
CA LEU A 119 -7.38 -1.34 -15.13
C LEU A 119 -7.97 0.05 -15.38
N GLU A 120 -8.57 0.61 -14.36
CA GLU A 120 -8.78 2.06 -14.22
C GLU A 120 -7.70 2.61 -13.27
N ARG A 121 -6.91 3.55 -13.74
CA ARG A 121 -5.79 4.12 -12.98
C ARG A 121 -6.00 5.61 -12.78
N ILE A 122 -6.03 6.02 -11.51
CA ILE A 122 -6.13 7.41 -11.09
C ILE A 122 -4.81 7.84 -10.43
N VAL A 123 -4.23 8.94 -10.90
CA VAL A 123 -3.02 9.52 -10.31
C VAL A 123 -3.39 10.79 -9.57
N PHE A 124 -2.98 10.91 -8.32
CA PHE A 124 -3.13 12.12 -7.52
C PHE A 124 -1.82 12.89 -7.51
N ASP A 125 -1.71 13.87 -8.38
CA ASP A 125 -0.53 14.71 -8.52
C ASP A 125 -0.14 15.38 -7.20
N GLY A 126 1.14 15.26 -6.83
CA GLY A 126 1.69 15.80 -5.60
C GLY A 126 1.24 15.10 -4.32
N ALA A 127 0.27 14.17 -4.33
CA ALA A 127 -0.09 13.38 -3.17
C ALA A 127 1.02 12.37 -2.83
N ARG A 128 1.18 12.09 -1.52
CA ARG A 128 2.16 11.13 -1.02
C ARG A 128 1.55 9.75 -0.79
N HIS A 129 2.34 8.84 -0.25
CA HIS A 129 2.08 7.40 -0.16
C HIS A 129 0.71 7.02 0.44
N GLU A 130 0.29 7.68 1.53
CA GLU A 130 -0.96 7.35 2.24
C GLU A 130 -2.13 8.20 1.74
N LEU A 131 -2.65 7.89 0.57
CA LEU A 131 -3.71 8.64 -0.11
C LEU A 131 -4.99 8.81 0.74
N THR A 132 -5.34 7.81 1.55
CA THR A 132 -6.51 7.87 2.46
C THR A 132 -6.31 8.79 3.66
N ARG A 133 -5.12 9.32 3.85
CA ARG A 133 -4.74 10.27 4.90
C ARG A 133 -4.16 11.57 4.34
N GLU A 134 -4.29 11.77 3.04
CA GLU A 134 -3.87 13.01 2.37
C GLU A 134 -4.85 14.16 2.65
N LEU A 135 -4.60 15.29 2.04
CA LEU A 135 -5.46 16.46 2.11
C LEU A 135 -6.92 16.10 1.77
N PRO A 136 -7.92 16.75 2.38
CA PRO A 136 -9.34 16.43 2.17
C PRO A 136 -9.74 16.35 0.72
N GLU A 137 -9.25 17.25 -0.13
CA GLU A 137 -9.55 17.22 -1.56
C GLU A 137 -9.05 15.94 -2.28
N VAL A 138 -7.97 15.32 -1.79
CA VAL A 138 -7.46 14.06 -2.32
C VAL A 138 -8.31 12.89 -1.82
N THR A 139 -8.62 12.86 -0.53
CA THR A 139 -9.43 11.79 0.07
C THR A 139 -10.86 11.81 -0.46
N ASP A 140 -11.47 12.98 -0.60
CA ASP A 140 -12.83 13.13 -1.15
C ASP A 140 -12.89 12.68 -2.62
N ALA A 141 -11.92 13.08 -3.42
CA ALA A 141 -11.82 12.63 -4.80
C ALA A 141 -11.55 11.11 -4.91
N LEU A 142 -10.72 10.55 -4.02
CA LEU A 142 -10.47 9.11 -3.98
C LEU A 142 -11.76 8.34 -3.74
N TRP A 143 -12.53 8.70 -2.71
CA TRP A 143 -13.80 8.03 -2.39
C TRP A 143 -14.84 8.23 -3.48
N HIS A 144 -14.90 9.40 -4.10
CA HIS A 144 -15.76 9.63 -5.25
C HIS A 144 -15.45 8.67 -6.42
N HIS A 145 -14.18 8.44 -6.73
CA HIS A 145 -13.80 7.46 -7.75
C HIS A 145 -14.16 6.03 -7.35
N VAL A 146 -14.04 5.66 -6.05
CA VAL A 146 -14.51 4.37 -5.56
C VAL A 146 -16.00 4.20 -5.80
N ASP A 147 -16.81 5.19 -5.42
CA ASP A 147 -18.27 5.15 -5.58
C ASP A 147 -18.67 5.00 -7.06
N LEU A 148 -18.05 5.76 -7.95
CA LEU A 148 -18.28 5.66 -9.39
C LEU A 148 -17.89 4.28 -9.95
N PHE A 149 -16.77 3.74 -9.48
CA PHE A 149 -16.31 2.42 -9.90
C PHE A 149 -17.29 1.32 -9.48
N LEU A 150 -17.71 1.33 -8.23
CA LEU A 150 -18.68 0.35 -7.69
C LEU A 150 -20.05 0.45 -8.38
N ALA A 151 -20.56 1.67 -8.60
CA ALA A 151 -21.84 1.88 -9.28
C ALA A 151 -21.86 1.29 -10.71
N ARG A 152 -20.72 1.36 -11.43
CA ARG A 152 -20.62 0.73 -12.75
C ARG A 152 -20.64 -0.80 -12.68
N LEU A 153 -20.03 -1.39 -11.64
CA LEU A 153 -20.05 -2.84 -11.44
C LEU A 153 -21.46 -3.33 -11.12
N ASP A 154 -22.18 -2.65 -10.23
CA ASP A 154 -23.58 -3.01 -9.90
C ASP A 154 -24.47 -2.99 -11.14
N THR A 155 -24.30 -2.01 -12.01
CA THR A 155 -25.07 -1.93 -13.25
C THR A 155 -24.74 -3.09 -14.18
N ALA A 156 -23.47 -3.44 -14.35
CA ALA A 156 -23.04 -4.54 -15.20
C ALA A 156 -23.58 -5.90 -14.70
N TYR A 157 -23.51 -6.14 -13.38
CA TYR A 157 -24.04 -7.38 -12.78
C TYR A 157 -25.57 -7.50 -12.86
N SER A 158 -26.30 -6.39 -12.79
CA SER A 158 -27.77 -6.40 -12.90
C SER A 158 -28.25 -6.84 -14.29
N TYR A 159 -27.53 -6.47 -15.35
CA TYR A 159 -27.85 -6.90 -16.72
C TYR A 159 -27.58 -8.40 -16.95
N GLU A 160 -26.55 -8.99 -16.32
CA GLU A 160 -26.25 -10.43 -16.49
C GLU A 160 -27.28 -11.33 -15.78
N ILE A 161 -27.96 -10.84 -14.72
CA ILE A 161 -28.97 -11.59 -14.00
C ILE A 161 -30.32 -11.59 -14.74
N ASP A 162 -30.64 -10.50 -15.43
CA ASP A 162 -31.92 -10.37 -16.16
C ASP A 162 -31.91 -11.14 -17.51
N ASP A 163 -30.74 -11.51 -18.03
CA ASP A 163 -30.58 -12.29 -19.28
C ASP A 163 -30.34 -13.80 -19.05
N ALA A 164 -30.36 -14.29 -17.81
CA ALA A 164 -30.13 -15.70 -17.45
C ALA A 164 -31.44 -16.42 -17.04
#